data_a1a8871e07c9fa69b95100f16d322e22
#
_entry.id   a1a8871e07c9fa69b95100f16d322e22
#
_cell.length_a   1.000
_cell.length_b   1.000
_cell.length_c   1.000
_cell.angle_alpha   90.00
_cell.angle_beta   90.00
_cell.angle_gamma   90.00
#
_symmetry.space_group_name_H-M   'P 1'
#
loop_
_entity.id
_entity.type
_entity.pdbx_description
1 polymer ?
#
loop_
_entity_poly.entity_id
_entity_poly.type
_entity_poly.pdbx_seq_one_letter_code
_entity_poly.pdbx_strand_id
1 'polypeptide(L)'
;MNKLRIISILFFCLFLFSCGVKKEKIVCYGDAHSNLAQLLTNEGYQLHFCTSVTEALQNASEQAPVLLLCPSYPEQGTVVTSADLALIQSKSLRVFMDFPQQIGEHLCVKTDTMELERIVVCDSLTPQLPSMALMAFHRCVLKELDQTPDSTYLVAARVAGFDKAVYG
;
A
#
# COMPACT_ATOMS: atom_id res chain seq x y z
N MET A 1 4.66 -20.67 54.46
CA MET A 1 5.77 -20.36 53.50
C MET A 1 5.39 -20.48 52.00
N ASN A 2 4.33 -21.19 51.65
CA ASN A 2 4.03 -21.45 50.22
C ASN A 2 3.21 -20.36 49.49
N LYS A 3 2.42 -19.54 50.18
CA LYS A 3 1.58 -18.52 49.56
C LYS A 3 2.40 -17.33 48.96
N LEU A 4 3.49 -16.96 49.64
CA LEU A 4 4.34 -15.84 49.19
C LEU A 4 5.14 -16.22 47.94
N ARG A 5 5.56 -17.47 47.80
CA ARG A 5 6.28 -17.98 46.62
C ARG A 5 5.36 -18.05 45.37
N ILE A 6 4.09 -18.42 45.54
CA ILE A 6 3.11 -18.51 44.48
C ILE A 6 2.79 -17.10 43.94
N ILE A 7 2.62 -16.11 44.82
CA ILE A 7 2.38 -14.71 44.43
C ILE A 7 3.58 -14.15 43.66
N SER A 8 4.80 -14.46 44.10
CA SER A 8 6.02 -14.01 43.40
C SER A 8 6.18 -14.61 42.01
N ILE A 9 5.82 -15.88 41.83
CA ILE A 9 5.85 -16.56 40.53
C ILE A 9 4.76 -16.00 39.60
N LEU A 10 3.57 -15.72 40.11
CA LEU A 10 2.47 -15.14 39.34
C LEU A 10 2.82 -13.71 38.85
N PHE A 11 3.50 -12.92 39.68
CA PHE A 11 3.94 -11.57 39.36
C PHE A 11 5.08 -11.59 38.33
N PHE A 12 5.98 -12.57 38.37
CA PHE A 12 7.05 -12.75 37.40
C PHE A 12 6.52 -13.21 36.03
N CYS A 13 5.48 -14.06 35.98
CA CYS A 13 4.85 -14.46 34.75
C CYS A 13 4.11 -13.30 34.04
N LEU A 14 3.57 -12.34 34.79
CA LEU A 14 2.92 -11.15 34.19
C LEU A 14 3.91 -10.23 33.47
N PHE A 15 5.17 -10.19 33.87
CA PHE A 15 6.21 -9.40 33.18
C PHE A 15 6.71 -10.03 31.88
N LEU A 16 6.50 -11.33 31.66
CA LEU A 16 6.99 -12.03 30.46
C LEU A 16 6.03 -11.86 29.25
N PHE A 17 4.81 -11.36 29.44
CA PHE A 17 3.85 -11.16 28.35
C PHE A 17 3.89 -9.76 27.72
N SER A 18 4.78 -8.86 28.19
CA SER A 18 5.03 -7.57 27.52
C SER A 18 6.04 -7.71 26.36
N CYS A 19 5.91 -8.76 25.55
CA CYS A 19 6.58 -8.83 24.27
C CYS A 19 5.77 -7.98 23.28
N GLY A 20 6.01 -6.66 23.28
CA GLY A 20 5.52 -5.81 22.21
C GLY A 20 6.02 -6.39 20.89
N VAL A 21 5.11 -6.84 20.05
CA VAL A 21 5.46 -7.30 18.69
C VAL A 21 6.20 -6.13 18.03
N LYS A 22 7.51 -6.29 17.88
CA LYS A 22 8.34 -5.28 17.20
C LYS A 22 7.84 -5.25 15.76
N LYS A 23 7.12 -4.17 15.41
CA LYS A 23 6.61 -4.04 14.05
C LYS A 23 7.76 -4.00 13.06
N GLU A 24 7.57 -4.65 11.93
CA GLU A 24 8.57 -4.80 10.88
C GLU A 24 9.02 -3.43 10.35
N LYS A 25 10.30 -3.29 10.05
CA LYS A 25 10.84 -2.10 9.38
C LYS A 25 10.45 -2.17 7.92
N ILE A 26 9.78 -1.13 7.42
CA ILE A 26 9.34 -1.03 6.03
C ILE A 26 10.26 -0.07 5.29
N VAL A 27 10.82 -0.51 4.17
CA VAL A 27 11.61 0.35 3.28
C VAL A 27 10.67 1.13 2.37
N CYS A 28 10.94 2.43 2.22
CA CYS A 28 10.06 3.36 1.52
C CYS A 28 10.84 4.24 0.54
N TYR A 29 10.14 4.70 -0.49
CA TYR A 29 10.55 5.80 -1.35
C TYR A 29 9.38 6.78 -1.49
N GLY A 30 9.65 8.08 -1.67
CA GLY A 30 8.66 9.11 -1.98
C GLY A 30 8.34 10.04 -0.81
N ASP A 31 7.08 10.51 -0.75
CA ASP A 31 6.69 11.51 0.24
C ASP A 31 6.50 10.90 1.64
N ALA A 32 7.41 11.25 2.55
CA ALA A 32 7.35 10.87 3.96
C ALA A 32 6.18 11.53 4.73
N HIS A 33 5.57 12.55 4.17
CA HIS A 33 4.42 13.26 4.75
C HIS A 33 3.08 12.82 4.16
N SER A 34 3.07 11.83 3.26
CA SER A 34 1.85 11.26 2.72
C SER A 34 0.94 10.70 3.83
N ASN A 35 -0.37 10.71 3.61
CA ASN A 35 -1.34 10.20 4.58
C ASN A 35 -1.05 8.75 5.00
N LEU A 36 -0.62 7.91 4.05
CA LEU A 36 -0.27 6.51 4.34
C LEU A 36 0.98 6.41 5.22
N ALA A 37 2.02 7.19 4.93
CA ALA A 37 3.24 7.20 5.75
C ALA A 37 2.94 7.65 7.18
N GLN A 38 2.14 8.71 7.34
CA GLN A 38 1.72 9.19 8.66
C GLN A 38 0.89 8.14 9.42
N LEU A 39 -0.08 7.52 8.73
CA LEU A 39 -0.91 6.47 9.34
C LEU A 39 -0.05 5.31 9.86
N LEU A 40 0.86 4.78 9.03
CA LEU A 40 1.73 3.68 9.41
C LEU A 40 2.67 4.05 10.56
N THR A 41 3.21 5.27 10.55
CA THR A 41 4.05 5.78 11.65
C THR A 41 3.25 5.88 12.96
N ASN A 42 2.03 6.38 12.91
CA ASN A 42 1.13 6.47 14.07
C ASN A 42 0.76 5.07 14.61
N GLU A 43 0.65 4.09 13.72
CA GLU A 43 0.45 2.68 14.07
C GLU A 43 1.73 2.00 14.60
N GLY A 44 2.85 2.73 14.67
CA GLY A 44 4.12 2.27 15.24
C GLY A 44 5.00 1.46 14.29
N TYR A 45 4.77 1.50 12.98
CA TYR A 45 5.71 0.96 12.00
C TYR A 45 6.95 1.86 11.88
N GLN A 46 8.10 1.25 11.64
CA GLN A 46 9.34 1.97 11.38
C GLN A 46 9.53 2.12 9.86
N LEU A 47 9.36 3.32 9.34
CA LEU A 47 9.55 3.63 7.93
C LEU A 47 10.97 4.11 7.67
N HIS A 48 11.63 3.54 6.66
CA HIS A 48 12.97 3.92 6.22
C HIS A 48 12.93 4.45 4.80
N PHE A 49 12.99 5.75 4.65
CA PHE A 49 12.95 6.41 3.35
C PHE A 49 14.30 6.41 2.66
N CYS A 50 14.32 6.00 1.41
CA CYS A 50 15.43 6.00 0.49
C CYS A 50 15.29 7.16 -0.51
N THR A 51 16.39 7.50 -1.18
CA THR A 51 16.43 8.64 -2.12
C THR A 51 15.94 8.29 -3.52
N SER A 52 15.85 6.99 -3.84
CA SER A 52 15.35 6.49 -5.13
C SER A 52 14.59 5.18 -4.97
N VAL A 53 13.77 4.84 -5.98
CA VAL A 53 13.08 3.55 -6.09
C VAL A 53 14.08 2.40 -6.04
N THR A 54 15.11 2.46 -6.88
CA THR A 54 16.13 1.41 -6.96
C THR A 54 16.85 1.20 -5.63
N GLU A 55 17.20 2.27 -4.92
CA GLU A 55 17.80 2.18 -3.58
C GLU A 55 16.86 1.51 -2.59
N ALA A 56 15.56 1.85 -2.60
CA ALA A 56 14.58 1.24 -1.72
C ALA A 56 14.47 -0.27 -1.98
N LEU A 57 14.43 -0.69 -3.25
CA LEU A 57 14.37 -2.09 -3.63
C LEU A 57 15.66 -2.86 -3.28
N GLN A 58 16.83 -2.21 -3.43
CA GLN A 58 18.11 -2.80 -3.05
C GLN A 58 18.23 -3.02 -1.54
N ASN A 59 17.78 -2.05 -0.74
CA ASN A 59 17.86 -2.08 0.73
C ASN A 59 16.80 -2.99 1.38
N ALA A 60 15.75 -3.36 0.65
CA ALA A 60 14.76 -4.30 1.14
C ALA A 60 15.33 -5.72 1.23
N SER A 61 15.03 -6.42 2.32
CA SER A 61 15.32 -7.85 2.45
C SER A 61 14.45 -8.68 1.53
N GLU A 62 14.80 -9.93 1.24
CA GLU A 62 13.95 -10.84 0.50
C GLU A 62 12.55 -10.97 1.14
N GLN A 63 11.52 -11.01 0.31
CA GLN A 63 10.10 -11.10 0.68
C GLN A 63 9.57 -9.93 1.55
N ALA A 64 10.38 -8.88 1.76
CA ALA A 64 9.98 -7.74 2.58
C ALA A 64 8.92 -6.87 1.89
N PRO A 65 8.10 -6.14 2.68
CA PRO A 65 7.24 -5.10 2.16
C PRO A 65 8.06 -3.85 1.78
N VAL A 66 7.70 -3.24 0.66
CA VAL A 66 8.27 -1.96 0.18
C VAL A 66 7.14 -1.01 -0.19
N LEU A 67 7.26 0.25 0.21
CA LEU A 67 6.31 1.30 -0.15
C LEU A 67 6.96 2.26 -1.14
N LEU A 68 6.41 2.36 -2.33
CA LEU A 68 6.78 3.31 -3.36
C LEU A 68 5.69 4.38 -3.43
N LEU A 69 5.86 5.42 -2.62
CA LEU A 69 4.91 6.51 -2.49
C LEU A 69 5.21 7.60 -3.53
N CYS A 70 4.16 8.20 -4.04
CA CYS A 70 4.28 9.29 -5.00
C CYS A 70 5.09 10.46 -4.38
N PRO A 71 6.16 10.92 -5.03
CA PRO A 71 7.01 11.98 -4.45
C PRO A 71 6.36 13.35 -4.46
N SER A 72 5.43 13.60 -5.38
CA SER A 72 4.73 14.91 -5.52
C SER A 72 3.38 14.73 -6.20
N TYR A 73 2.39 14.28 -5.43
CA TYR A 73 1.04 14.11 -5.95
C TYR A 73 0.31 15.46 -6.08
N PRO A 74 -0.38 15.75 -7.19
CA PRO A 74 -0.56 14.91 -8.39
C PRO A 74 0.46 15.18 -9.52
N GLU A 75 1.49 16.01 -9.29
CA GLU A 75 2.37 16.53 -10.35
C GLU A 75 3.31 15.45 -10.89
N GLN A 76 3.88 14.64 -10.01
CA GLN A 76 4.89 13.64 -10.38
C GLN A 76 4.52 12.26 -9.84
N GLY A 77 4.32 11.30 -10.73
CA GLY A 77 4.06 9.91 -10.37
C GLY A 77 5.34 9.11 -10.10
N THR A 78 5.16 7.93 -9.52
CA THR A 78 6.23 6.98 -9.24
C THR A 78 6.67 6.27 -10.52
N VAL A 79 7.97 6.16 -10.74
CA VAL A 79 8.57 5.45 -11.89
C VAL A 79 9.27 4.18 -11.39
N VAL A 80 8.83 3.04 -11.91
CA VAL A 80 9.45 1.72 -11.69
C VAL A 80 9.92 1.19 -13.04
N THR A 81 11.21 1.10 -13.23
CA THR A 81 11.82 0.65 -14.49
C THR A 81 11.74 -0.87 -14.67
N SER A 82 12.03 -1.40 -15.87
CA SER A 82 12.11 -2.85 -16.10
C SER A 82 13.21 -3.51 -15.25
N ALA A 83 14.30 -2.80 -14.96
CA ALA A 83 15.34 -3.28 -14.05
C ALA A 83 14.86 -3.36 -12.60
N ASP A 84 14.05 -2.39 -12.16
CA ASP A 84 13.43 -2.40 -10.83
C ASP A 84 12.44 -3.56 -10.71
N LEU A 85 11.65 -3.85 -11.75
CA LEU A 85 10.76 -5.01 -11.78
C LEU A 85 11.53 -6.34 -11.66
N ALA A 86 12.65 -6.48 -12.37
CA ALA A 86 13.51 -7.64 -12.25
C ALA A 86 14.05 -7.81 -10.81
N LEU A 87 14.40 -6.71 -10.14
CA LEU A 87 14.84 -6.72 -8.75
C LEU A 87 13.70 -7.11 -7.79
N ILE A 88 12.50 -6.58 -8.01
CA ILE A 88 11.29 -6.96 -7.25
C ILE A 88 11.05 -8.47 -7.35
N GLN A 89 11.09 -9.01 -8.56
CA GLN A 89 10.88 -10.44 -8.81
C GLN A 89 11.98 -11.30 -8.18
N SER A 90 13.25 -10.94 -8.36
CA SER A 90 14.38 -11.71 -7.85
C SER A 90 14.40 -11.84 -6.35
N LYS A 91 13.94 -10.82 -5.62
CA LYS A 91 13.81 -10.79 -4.16
C LYS A 91 12.41 -11.18 -3.66
N SER A 92 11.46 -11.46 -4.56
CA SER A 92 10.06 -11.73 -4.21
C SER A 92 9.45 -10.64 -3.31
N LEU A 93 9.74 -9.36 -3.58
CA LEU A 93 9.28 -8.24 -2.75
C LEU A 93 7.76 -8.04 -2.86
N ARG A 94 7.14 -7.65 -1.76
CA ARG A 94 5.73 -7.23 -1.73
C ARG A 94 5.69 -5.71 -1.84
N VAL A 95 5.43 -5.20 -3.04
CA VAL A 95 5.47 -3.77 -3.33
C VAL A 95 4.06 -3.18 -3.35
N PHE A 96 3.85 -2.14 -2.55
CA PHE A 96 2.75 -1.21 -2.73
C PHE A 96 3.28 0.01 -3.48
N MET A 97 2.58 0.43 -4.51
CA MET A 97 2.90 1.64 -5.28
C MET A 97 1.64 2.48 -5.44
N ASP A 98 1.74 3.75 -5.12
CA ASP A 98 0.70 4.72 -5.43
C ASP A 98 1.07 5.56 -6.66
N PHE A 99 0.06 6.03 -7.36
CA PHE A 99 0.13 6.99 -8.46
C PHE A 99 1.28 6.71 -9.46
N PRO A 100 1.28 5.55 -10.15
CA PRO A 100 2.37 5.17 -11.06
C PRO A 100 2.43 6.10 -12.29
N GLN A 101 3.63 6.53 -12.65
CA GLN A 101 3.90 7.19 -13.93
C GLN A 101 4.40 6.18 -14.98
N GLN A 102 5.10 5.16 -14.51
CA GLN A 102 5.63 4.08 -15.34
C GLN A 102 5.78 2.81 -14.51
N ILE A 103 5.46 1.66 -15.12
CA ILE A 103 5.69 0.32 -14.55
C ILE A 103 6.35 -0.54 -15.61
N GLY A 104 7.67 -0.74 -15.52
CA GLY A 104 8.45 -1.41 -16.54
C GLY A 104 8.40 -0.65 -17.85
N GLU A 105 7.84 -1.27 -18.90
CA GLU A 105 7.65 -0.66 -20.22
C GLU A 105 6.30 0.06 -20.37
N HIS A 106 5.38 -0.12 -19.41
CA HIS A 106 4.06 0.49 -19.44
C HIS A 106 4.09 1.92 -18.92
N LEU A 107 3.63 2.84 -19.73
CA LEU A 107 3.59 4.28 -19.43
C LEU A 107 2.17 4.70 -19.04
N CYS A 108 2.08 5.72 -18.22
CA CYS A 108 0.84 6.44 -18.03
C CYS A 108 0.49 7.22 -19.29
N VAL A 109 -0.58 6.85 -19.97
CA VAL A 109 -1.05 7.48 -21.23
C VAL A 109 -2.02 8.60 -20.97
N LYS A 110 -2.71 8.60 -19.83
CA LYS A 110 -3.71 9.61 -19.50
C LYS A 110 -3.76 9.86 -18.00
N THR A 111 -4.05 11.10 -17.65
CA THR A 111 -4.38 11.50 -16.28
C THR A 111 -5.83 11.98 -16.28
N ASP A 112 -6.64 11.42 -15.39
CA ASP A 112 -8.06 11.78 -15.25
C ASP A 112 -8.35 12.25 -13.83
N THR A 113 -9.31 13.17 -13.68
CA THR A 113 -9.72 13.71 -12.38
C THR A 113 -11.12 13.22 -12.07
N MET A 114 -11.27 12.60 -10.91
CA MET A 114 -12.57 12.14 -10.40
C MET A 114 -13.01 13.01 -9.24
N GLU A 115 -14.22 13.54 -9.29
CA GLU A 115 -14.80 14.36 -8.23
C GLU A 115 -15.57 13.52 -7.21
N LEU A 116 -16.53 12.74 -7.67
CA LEU A 116 -17.39 11.88 -6.87
C LEU A 116 -17.65 10.60 -7.62
N GLU A 117 -16.83 9.59 -7.37
CA GLU A 117 -16.95 8.31 -8.05
C GLU A 117 -17.08 7.17 -7.04
N ARG A 118 -17.55 6.04 -7.51
CA ARG A 118 -17.61 4.80 -6.76
C ARG A 118 -16.69 3.76 -7.38
N ILE A 119 -16.01 3.02 -6.54
CA ILE A 119 -15.25 1.84 -6.93
C ILE A 119 -16.06 0.62 -6.52
N VAL A 120 -16.23 -0.31 -7.44
CA VAL A 120 -16.79 -1.63 -7.18
C VAL A 120 -15.65 -2.61 -7.03
N VAL A 121 -15.61 -3.31 -5.90
CA VAL A 121 -14.65 -4.39 -5.67
C VAL A 121 -15.10 -5.61 -6.47
N CYS A 122 -14.32 -6.02 -7.47
CA CYS A 122 -14.67 -7.14 -8.34
C CYS A 122 -14.37 -8.51 -7.70
N ASP A 123 -13.39 -8.56 -6.83
CA ASP A 123 -13.02 -9.78 -6.12
C ASP A 123 -12.75 -9.48 -4.63
N SER A 124 -12.75 -10.49 -3.79
CA SER A 124 -12.49 -10.31 -2.37
C SER A 124 -10.99 -10.07 -2.11
N LEU A 125 -10.62 -8.82 -1.83
CA LEU A 125 -9.25 -8.44 -1.47
C LEU A 125 -8.93 -8.79 -0.01
N THR A 126 -9.89 -8.57 0.86
CA THR A 126 -9.81 -8.86 2.30
C THR A 126 -11.22 -9.19 2.80
N PRO A 127 -11.36 -9.82 3.98
CA PRO A 127 -12.68 -10.06 4.58
C PRO A 127 -13.52 -8.79 4.77
N GLN A 128 -12.87 -7.62 4.91
CA GLN A 128 -13.54 -6.33 5.08
C GLN A 128 -13.95 -5.69 3.74
N LEU A 129 -13.37 -6.15 2.64
CA LEU A 129 -13.66 -5.69 1.28
C LEU A 129 -14.10 -6.86 0.40
N PRO A 130 -15.31 -7.40 0.63
CA PRO A 130 -15.84 -8.50 -0.17
C PRO A 130 -16.15 -8.05 -1.59
N SER A 131 -16.27 -9.00 -2.50
CA SER A 131 -16.78 -8.73 -3.85
C SER A 131 -18.11 -7.96 -3.81
N MET A 132 -18.29 -7.05 -4.74
CA MET A 132 -19.41 -6.11 -4.86
C MET A 132 -19.50 -5.04 -3.74
N ALA A 133 -18.51 -4.95 -2.85
CA ALA A 133 -18.43 -3.80 -1.95
C ALA A 133 -18.24 -2.50 -2.74
N LEU A 134 -18.86 -1.43 -2.24
CA LEU A 134 -18.74 -0.10 -2.84
C LEU A 134 -17.82 0.77 -1.98
N MET A 135 -16.85 1.40 -2.62
CA MET A 135 -15.97 2.39 -2.02
C MET A 135 -16.20 3.75 -2.69
N ALA A 136 -16.20 4.82 -1.92
CA ALA A 136 -16.30 6.18 -2.45
C ALA A 136 -14.90 6.74 -2.76
N PHE A 137 -14.77 7.32 -3.94
CA PHE A 137 -13.62 8.12 -4.35
C PHE A 137 -14.03 9.58 -4.41
N HIS A 138 -13.24 10.45 -3.81
CA HIS A 138 -13.54 11.87 -3.77
C HIS A 138 -12.28 12.68 -4.07
N ARG A 139 -12.38 13.54 -5.11
CA ARG A 139 -11.31 14.44 -5.55
C ARG A 139 -9.95 13.76 -5.73
N CYS A 140 -9.96 12.67 -6.50
CA CYS A 140 -8.75 11.93 -6.81
C CYS A 140 -8.31 12.20 -8.24
N VAL A 141 -7.00 12.24 -8.45
CA VAL A 141 -6.38 12.18 -9.77
C VAL A 141 -5.92 10.75 -10.02
N LEU A 142 -6.32 10.16 -11.13
CA LEU A 142 -6.00 8.79 -11.50
C LEU A 142 -5.08 8.79 -12.72
N LYS A 143 -4.29 7.74 -12.83
CA LYS A 143 -3.42 7.46 -13.96
C LYS A 143 -3.94 6.24 -14.72
N GLU A 144 -4.14 6.40 -16.04
CA GLU A 144 -4.47 5.31 -16.93
C GLU A 144 -3.18 4.76 -17.57
N LEU A 145 -2.94 3.47 -17.46
CA LEU A 145 -1.81 2.80 -18.09
C LEU A 145 -2.18 2.40 -19.53
N ASP A 146 -1.17 2.25 -20.38
CA ASP A 146 -1.30 1.88 -21.80
C ASP A 146 -1.82 0.46 -22.02
N GLN A 147 -1.84 -0.36 -21.00
CA GLN A 147 -2.39 -1.72 -21.02
C GLN A 147 -3.29 -1.97 -19.83
N THR A 148 -4.38 -2.69 -20.09
CA THR A 148 -5.26 -3.19 -19.04
C THR A 148 -4.69 -4.49 -18.47
N PRO A 149 -4.56 -4.64 -17.16
CA PRO A 149 -4.11 -5.90 -16.56
C PRO A 149 -5.12 -7.02 -16.85
N ASP A 150 -4.61 -8.26 -16.99
CA ASP A 150 -5.42 -9.46 -17.27
C ASP A 150 -6.45 -9.76 -16.17
N SER A 151 -6.20 -9.28 -14.95
CA SER A 151 -7.13 -9.38 -13.82
C SER A 151 -7.31 -8.03 -13.15
N THR A 152 -8.54 -7.60 -12.98
CA THR A 152 -8.91 -6.35 -12.32
C THR A 152 -9.62 -6.64 -11.01
N TYR A 153 -9.06 -6.20 -9.90
CA TYR A 153 -9.66 -6.36 -8.56
C TYR A 153 -10.57 -5.20 -8.19
N LEU A 154 -10.31 -4.01 -8.73
CA LEU A 154 -11.12 -2.82 -8.50
C LEU A 154 -11.47 -2.19 -9.84
N VAL A 155 -12.75 -1.85 -10.00
CA VAL A 155 -13.26 -1.11 -11.15
C VAL A 155 -13.87 0.18 -10.65
N ALA A 156 -13.42 1.32 -11.20
CA ALA A 156 -14.10 2.59 -10.98
C ALA A 156 -15.40 2.60 -11.75
N ALA A 157 -16.51 2.78 -11.05
CA ALA A 157 -17.81 2.95 -11.67
C ALA A 157 -18.21 4.41 -11.59
N ARG A 158 -18.36 5.07 -12.72
CA ARG A 158 -18.93 6.41 -12.80
C ARG A 158 -20.43 6.31 -12.67
N VAL A 159 -21.01 6.91 -11.64
CA VAL A 159 -22.47 7.00 -11.49
C VAL A 159 -22.99 8.18 -12.31
N ALA A 160 -23.47 7.90 -13.50
CA ALA A 160 -24.19 8.88 -14.32
C ALA A 160 -25.69 8.84 -13.95
N GLY A 161 -26.12 9.71 -13.04
CA GLY A 161 -27.50 9.74 -12.55
C GLY A 161 -27.79 8.69 -11.46
N PHE A 162 -29.03 8.63 -11.01
CA PHE A 162 -29.42 7.77 -9.87
C PHE A 162 -29.44 6.27 -10.18
N ASP A 163 -29.42 5.86 -11.46
CA ASP A 163 -29.76 4.50 -11.85
C ASP A 163 -28.79 3.77 -12.79
N LYS A 164 -27.64 4.34 -13.15
CA LYS A 164 -26.69 3.65 -14.04
C LYS A 164 -25.26 3.79 -13.58
N ALA A 165 -24.68 2.69 -13.11
CA ALA A 165 -23.24 2.52 -13.04
C ALA A 165 -22.72 2.19 -14.45
N VAL A 166 -21.81 3.00 -14.97
CA VAL A 166 -21.07 2.70 -16.19
C VAL A 166 -19.72 2.17 -15.76
N TYR A 167 -19.46 0.91 -16.09
CA TYR A 167 -18.16 0.28 -15.86
C TYR A 167 -17.22 0.71 -16.99
N GLY A 168 -16.13 1.35 -16.63
CA GLY A 168 -15.08 1.76 -17.58
C GLY A 168 -13.95 0.74 -17.65
#